data_cbac60c3de0c85741f42692f29809ff6
#
_entry.id   cbac60c3de0c85741f42692f29809ff6
#
_cell.length_a   1.000
_cell.length_b   1.000
_cell.length_c   1.000
_cell.angle_alpha   90.00
_cell.angle_beta   90.00
_cell.angle_gamma   90.00
#
_symmetry.space_group_name_H-M   'P 1'
#
loop_
_entity.id
_entity.type
_entity.pdbx_description
1 polymer ?
#
loop_
_entity_poly.entity_id
_entity_poly.type
_entity_poly.pdbx_seq_one_letter_code
_entity_poly.pdbx_strand_id
1 'polypeptide(L)' 'MKPLHLENHIFNLDAIVMIEPYDDGGFVHCVDNHAYQISETEYKQLVELLRKEY' A
#
# COMPACT_ATOMS: atom_id res chain seq x y z
N MET A 1 3.89 13.12 8.41
CA MET A 1 4.20 12.03 7.47
C MET A 1 4.27 10.70 8.20
N LYS A 2 3.62 9.68 7.66
CA LYS A 2 3.63 8.35 8.27
C LYS A 2 4.18 7.34 7.26
N PRO A 3 5.47 7.03 7.30
CA PRO A 3 6.04 6.06 6.38
C PRO A 3 5.57 4.64 6.70
N LEU A 4 5.19 3.91 5.66
CA LEU A 4 4.84 2.51 5.75
C LEU A 4 5.96 1.69 5.14
N HIS A 5 6.58 0.84 5.95
CA HIS A 5 7.67 -0.02 5.50
C HIS A 5 7.13 -1.39 5.14
N LEU A 6 7.14 -1.68 3.85
CA LEU A 6 6.75 -2.98 3.33
C LEU A 6 8.00 -3.73 2.92
N GLU A 7 7.84 -4.96 2.46
CA GLU A 7 8.97 -5.82 2.14
C GLU A 7 9.91 -5.18 1.10
N ASN A 8 9.34 -4.61 0.03
CA ASN A 8 10.14 -4.03 -1.05
C ASN A 8 9.84 -2.57 -1.33
N HIS A 9 8.95 -1.95 -0.54
CA HIS A 9 8.53 -0.58 -0.78
C HIS A 9 8.39 0.19 0.52
N ILE A 10 8.56 1.49 0.42
CA ILE A 10 8.26 2.41 1.50
C ILE A 10 7.29 3.44 0.96
N PHE A 11 6.11 3.53 1.55
CA PHE A 11 5.08 4.48 1.13
C PHE A 11 4.82 5.51 2.21
N ASN A 12 4.36 6.68 1.77
CA ASN A 12 3.80 7.67 2.68
C ASN A 12 2.30 7.39 2.79
N LEU A 13 1.84 7.05 3.98
CA LEU A 13 0.43 6.72 4.20
C LEU A 13 -0.50 7.82 3.72
N ASP A 14 -0.09 9.09 3.91
CA ASP A 14 -0.92 10.23 3.51
C ASP A 14 -1.04 10.38 1.99
N ALA A 15 -0.17 9.73 1.23
CA ALA A 15 -0.18 9.80 -0.22
C ALA A 15 -1.00 8.69 -0.87
N ILE A 16 -1.47 7.73 -0.10
CA ILE A 16 -2.23 6.60 -0.64
C ILE A 16 -3.70 6.97 -0.74
N VAL A 17 -4.26 6.84 -1.93
CA VAL A 17 -5.67 7.13 -2.20
C VAL A 17 -6.51 5.87 -2.15
N MET A 18 -6.02 4.80 -2.77
CA MET A 18 -6.79 3.58 -2.94
C MET A 18 -5.87 2.39 -3.10
N ILE A 19 -6.30 1.25 -2.61
CA ILE A 19 -5.60 -0.01 -2.82
C ILE A 19 -6.53 -0.93 -3.59
N GLU A 20 -6.05 -1.44 -4.71
CA GLU A 20 -6.81 -2.31 -5.58
C GLU A 20 -6.27 -3.73 -5.46
N PRO A 21 -7.08 -4.69 -4.93
CA PRO A 21 -6.60 -6.06 -4.75
C PRO A 21 -6.60 -6.85 -6.06
N TYR A 22 -5.61 -7.71 -6.20
CA TYR A 22 -5.50 -8.63 -7.33
C TYR A 22 -5.19 -10.02 -6.78
N ASP A 23 -5.24 -11.03 -7.64
CA ASP A 23 -5.02 -12.42 -7.23
C ASP A 23 -3.64 -12.64 -6.60
N ASP A 24 -2.63 -11.97 -7.13
CA ASP A 24 -1.24 -12.16 -6.71
C ASP A 24 -0.63 -10.92 -6.07
N GLY A 25 -1.47 -10.07 -5.48
CA GLY A 25 -0.99 -8.86 -4.82
C GLY A 25 -1.98 -7.73 -4.95
N GLY A 26 -1.49 -6.55 -5.33
CA GLY A 26 -2.36 -5.40 -5.50
C GLY A 26 -1.66 -4.23 -6.13
N PHE A 27 -2.42 -3.17 -6.37
CA PHE A 27 -1.90 -1.89 -6.83
C PHE A 27 -2.23 -0.82 -5.80
N VAL A 28 -1.24 0.00 -5.51
CA VAL A 28 -1.40 1.14 -4.61
C VAL A 28 -1.49 2.40 -5.47
N HIS A 29 -2.63 3.08 -5.41
CA HIS A 29 -2.86 4.32 -6.15
C HIS A 29 -2.57 5.51 -5.25
N CYS A 30 -1.73 6.41 -5.72
CA CYS A 30 -1.27 7.55 -4.95
C CYS A 30 -1.85 8.87 -5.47
N VAL A 31 -1.74 9.91 -4.65
CA VAL A 31 -2.31 11.24 -4.94
C VAL A 31 -1.72 11.88 -6.20
N ASP A 32 -0.53 11.45 -6.62
CA ASP A 32 0.14 11.95 -7.81
C ASP A 32 -0.26 11.21 -9.08
N ASN A 33 -1.32 10.41 -9.02
CA ASN A 33 -1.84 9.59 -10.12
C ASN A 33 -0.93 8.45 -10.54
N HIS A 34 0.05 8.11 -9.72
CA HIS A 34 0.89 6.94 -9.96
C HIS A 34 0.30 5.71 -9.27
N ALA A 35 0.47 4.56 -9.90
CA ALA A 35 0.07 3.29 -9.32
C ALA A 35 1.30 2.38 -9.24
N TYR A 36 1.44 1.72 -8.10
CA TYR A 36 2.58 0.84 -7.85
C TYR A 36 2.08 -0.56 -7.57
N GLN A 37 2.65 -1.54 -8.27
CA GLN A 37 2.30 -2.93 -8.05
C GLN A 37 3.04 -3.45 -6.82
N ILE A 38 2.31 -4.12 -5.94
CA ILE A 38 2.88 -4.74 -4.74
C ILE A 38 2.58 -6.23 -4.73
N SER A 39 3.43 -6.99 -4.04
CA SER A 39 3.26 -8.43 -3.93
C SER A 39 2.13 -8.77 -2.96
N GLU A 40 1.74 -10.04 -2.96
CA GLU A 40 0.72 -10.53 -2.01
C GLU A 40 1.16 -10.30 -0.57
N THR A 41 2.43 -10.55 -0.27
CA THR A 41 2.97 -10.33 1.07
C THR A 41 2.85 -8.86 1.48
N GLU A 42 3.25 -7.96 0.58
CA GLU A 42 3.15 -6.53 0.84
C GLU A 42 1.70 -6.06 0.96
N TYR A 43 0.81 -6.64 0.15
CA TYR A 43 -0.60 -6.32 0.22
C TYR A 43 -1.16 -6.65 1.60
N LYS A 44 -0.85 -7.82 2.12
CA LYS A 44 -1.28 -8.23 3.45
C LYS A 44 -0.70 -7.35 4.54
N GLN A 45 0.58 -6.99 4.41
CA GLN A 45 1.23 -6.08 5.36
C GLN A 45 0.55 -4.72 5.37
N LEU A 46 0.24 -4.20 4.19
CA LEU A 46 -0.40 -2.88 4.07
C LEU A 46 -1.79 -2.88 4.69
N VAL A 47 -2.59 -3.89 4.39
CA VAL A 47 -3.94 -4.01 4.96
C VAL A 47 -3.88 -4.08 6.49
N GLU A 48 -2.94 -4.84 7.01
CA GLU A 48 -2.77 -4.98 8.46
C GLU A 48 -2.41 -3.65 9.12
N LEU A 49 -1.51 -2.91 8.51
CA LEU A 49 -1.10 -1.59 9.02
C LEU A 49 -2.25 -0.60 8.97
N LEU A 50 -3.04 -0.62 7.91
CA LEU A 50 -4.20 0.27 7.79
C LEU A 50 -5.25 -0.04 8.84
N ARG A 51 -5.44 -1.31 9.18
CA ARG A 51 -6.38 -1.69 10.24
C ARG A 51 -5.94 -1.13 11.59
N LYS A 52 -4.63 -1.10 11.85
CA LYS A 52 -4.11 -0.59 13.11
C LYS A 52 -4.25 0.94 13.21
N GLU A 53 -4.16 1.63 12.06
CA GLU A 53 -4.24 3.08 12.02
C GLU A 53 -5.68 3.59 12.02
N TYR A 54 -6.59 2.83 11.49
CA TYR A 54 -8.00 3.21 11.37
C TYR A 54 -8.91 2.17 11.98
#